data_87d0212f7f9a2bff4a8ebe680a41fa8c
#
_entry.id   87d0212f7f9a2bff4a8ebe680a41fa8c
#
_cell.length_a   1.000
_cell.length_b   1.000
_cell.length_c   1.000
_cell.angle_alpha   90.00
_cell.angle_beta   90.00
_cell.angle_gamma   90.00
#
_symmetry.space_group_name_H-M   'P 1'
#
loop_
_entity.id
_entity.type
_entity.pdbx_description
1 polymer ?
#
loop_
_entity_poly.entity_id
_entity_poly.type
_entity_poly.pdbx_seq_one_letter_code
_entity_poly.pdbx_strand_id
1 'polypeptide(L)'
;MIGFEWDSGKAAANFKKHGVSFEEAQSAFYDEFAVQFFDDDHSTGEARFLMLGMSTGARLLIVCHCERGDGEVIRIISARKATKRESAYYGGEKPWKPSMTFPK
;
A
#
# COMPACT_ATOMS: atom_id res chain seq x y z
N MET A 1 11.71 11.69 -10.85
CA MET A 1 11.92 10.50 -9.99
C MET A 1 11.02 10.60 -8.77
N ILE A 2 10.31 9.54 -8.45
CA ILE A 2 9.41 9.51 -7.30
C ILE A 2 10.22 9.26 -6.03
N GLY A 3 10.03 10.13 -5.03
CA GLY A 3 10.64 9.94 -3.72
C GLY A 3 9.70 9.22 -2.77
N PHE A 4 10.24 8.66 -1.70
CA PHE A 4 9.47 8.01 -0.66
C PHE A 4 9.82 8.61 0.69
N GLU A 5 8.83 8.71 1.56
CA GLU A 5 9.03 9.14 2.93
C GLU A 5 8.12 8.39 3.88
N TRP A 6 8.45 8.38 5.16
CA TRP A 6 7.61 7.82 6.20
C TRP A 6 8.08 8.27 7.58
N ASP A 7 7.20 8.09 8.55
CA ASP A 7 7.52 8.33 9.95
C ASP A 7 8.22 7.09 10.53
N SER A 8 9.38 7.28 11.14
CA SER A 8 10.17 6.16 11.68
C SER A 8 9.46 5.40 12.79
N GLY A 9 8.68 6.11 13.63
CA GLY A 9 7.91 5.47 14.70
C GLY A 9 6.82 4.58 14.14
N LYS A 10 6.14 5.04 13.08
CA LYS A 10 5.13 4.24 12.41
C LYS A 10 5.73 3.03 11.70
N ALA A 11 6.92 3.20 11.11
CA ALA A 11 7.62 2.10 10.46
C ALA A 11 7.95 0.99 11.46
N ALA A 12 8.47 1.37 12.64
CA ALA A 12 8.80 0.39 13.68
C ALA A 12 7.55 -0.33 14.20
N ALA A 13 6.48 0.41 14.45
CA ALA A 13 5.21 -0.17 14.92
C ALA A 13 4.61 -1.09 13.87
N ASN A 14 4.68 -0.71 12.60
CA ASN A 14 4.17 -1.51 11.50
C ASN A 14 4.93 -2.84 11.38
N PHE A 15 6.26 -2.78 11.48
CA PHE A 15 7.08 -3.99 11.43
C PHE A 15 6.75 -4.94 12.57
N LYS A 16 6.59 -4.40 13.77
CA LYS A 16 6.23 -5.20 14.95
C LYS A 16 4.86 -5.87 14.78
N LYS A 17 3.90 -5.16 14.22
CA LYS A 17 2.52 -5.65 14.07
C LYS A 17 2.36 -6.61 12.89
N HIS A 18 2.98 -6.31 11.76
CA HIS A 18 2.72 -7.02 10.49
C HIS A 18 3.93 -7.76 9.93
N GLY A 19 5.12 -7.53 10.45
CA GLY A 19 6.33 -8.17 9.92
C GLY A 19 6.75 -7.63 8.56
N VAL A 20 6.29 -6.46 8.18
CA VAL A 20 6.59 -5.83 6.90
C VAL A 20 7.27 -4.49 7.16
N SER A 21 8.50 -4.32 6.63
CA SER A 21 9.20 -3.05 6.73
C SER A 21 8.69 -2.09 5.66
N PHE A 22 8.86 -0.79 5.90
CA PHE A 22 8.48 0.19 4.87
C PHE A 22 9.44 0.18 3.69
N GLU A 23 10.70 -0.26 3.89
CA GLU A 23 11.63 -0.50 2.79
C GLU A 23 11.10 -1.58 1.85
N GLU A 24 10.60 -2.67 2.42
CA GLU A 24 9.99 -3.73 1.60
C GLU A 24 8.71 -3.21 0.93
N ALA A 25 7.90 -2.44 1.65
CA ALA A 25 6.69 -1.84 1.07
C ALA A 25 7.03 -0.94 -0.12
N GLN A 26 8.11 -0.15 -0.01
CA GLN A 26 8.58 0.67 -1.11
C GLN A 26 8.87 -0.15 -2.36
N SER A 27 9.48 -1.33 -2.19
CA SER A 27 9.84 -2.18 -3.32
C SER A 27 8.63 -2.63 -4.14
N ALA A 28 7.46 -2.77 -3.50
CA ALA A 28 6.25 -3.18 -4.19
C ALA A 28 5.73 -2.12 -5.18
N PHE A 29 6.13 -0.85 -5.03
CA PHE A 29 5.74 0.20 -5.96
C PHE A 29 6.43 0.05 -7.33
N TYR A 30 7.48 -0.75 -7.43
CA TYR A 30 8.18 -0.99 -8.69
C TYR A 30 7.63 -2.21 -9.44
N ASP A 31 6.64 -2.89 -8.87
CA ASP A 31 5.98 -4.02 -9.52
C ASP A 31 5.08 -3.51 -10.65
N GLU A 32 5.35 -3.91 -11.88
CA GLU A 32 4.60 -3.47 -13.05
C GLU A 32 3.14 -3.95 -13.05
N PHE A 33 2.83 -4.98 -12.26
CA PHE A 33 1.47 -5.51 -12.14
C PHE A 33 0.73 -4.99 -10.91
N ALA A 34 1.32 -4.07 -10.17
CA ALA A 34 0.68 -3.47 -9.01
C ALA A 34 -0.58 -2.71 -9.41
N VAL A 35 -1.59 -2.76 -8.55
CA VAL A 35 -2.84 -2.03 -8.76
C VAL A 35 -3.08 -1.08 -7.59
N GLN A 36 -3.67 0.07 -7.88
CA GLN A 36 -3.92 1.10 -6.88
C GLN A 36 -5.41 1.37 -6.77
N PHE A 37 -5.87 1.51 -5.53
CA PHE A 37 -7.26 1.81 -5.22
C PHE A 37 -7.34 3.04 -4.34
N PHE A 38 -8.40 3.82 -4.51
CA PHE A 38 -8.66 4.95 -3.63
C PHE A 38 -9.28 4.45 -2.32
N ASP A 39 -8.75 4.91 -1.19
CA ASP A 39 -9.25 4.52 0.13
C ASP A 39 -10.26 5.58 0.62
N ASP A 40 -11.52 5.44 0.22
CA ASP A 40 -12.59 6.37 0.59
C ASP A 40 -12.76 6.49 2.10
N ASP A 41 -12.63 5.38 2.82
CA ASP A 41 -12.91 5.33 4.25
C ASP A 41 -11.90 6.12 5.07
N HIS A 42 -10.69 6.27 4.57
CA HIS A 42 -9.58 6.88 5.30
C HIS A 42 -9.06 8.16 4.65
N SER A 43 -9.82 8.74 3.73
CA SER A 43 -9.39 9.92 2.97
C SER A 43 -9.93 11.23 3.56
N THR A 44 -10.13 11.30 4.86
CA THR A 44 -10.58 12.52 5.53
C THR A 44 -9.46 13.55 5.55
N GLY A 45 -9.63 14.64 4.81
CA GLY A 45 -8.66 15.73 4.74
C GLY A 45 -7.47 15.49 3.82
N GLU A 46 -7.08 14.23 3.60
CA GLU A 46 -5.97 13.87 2.74
C GLU A 46 -6.33 12.59 1.98
N ALA A 47 -6.15 12.61 0.68
CA ALA A 47 -6.47 11.44 -0.15
C ALA A 47 -5.49 10.31 0.15
N ARG A 48 -6.02 9.16 0.52
CA ARG A 48 -5.25 7.95 0.78
C ARG A 48 -5.54 6.90 -0.27
N PHE A 49 -4.52 6.13 -0.59
CA PHE A 49 -4.58 5.08 -1.60
C PHE A 49 -4.10 3.77 -1.00
N LEU A 50 -4.59 2.68 -1.56
CA LEU A 50 -4.14 1.34 -1.24
C LEU A 50 -3.51 0.77 -2.50
N MET A 51 -2.28 0.29 -2.37
CA MET A 51 -1.58 -0.34 -3.48
C MET A 51 -1.39 -1.81 -3.18
N LEU A 52 -1.80 -2.67 -4.11
CA LEU A 52 -1.61 -4.12 -4.03
C LEU A 52 -0.48 -4.46 -4.99
N GLY A 53 0.66 -4.87 -4.45
CA GLY A 53 1.84 -5.12 -5.26
C GLY A 53 2.78 -6.15 -4.66
N MET A 54 3.58 -6.77 -5.50
CA MET A 54 4.55 -7.77 -5.10
C MET A 54 5.86 -7.10 -4.69
N SER A 55 6.34 -7.41 -3.49
CA SER A 55 7.61 -6.88 -3.01
C SER A 55 8.78 -7.66 -3.58
N THR A 56 9.99 -7.11 -3.43
CA THR A 56 11.23 -7.83 -3.79
C THR A 56 11.44 -9.07 -2.91
N GLY A 57 10.78 -9.14 -1.76
CA GLY A 57 10.78 -10.34 -0.91
C GLY A 57 9.79 -11.41 -1.37
N ALA A 58 9.20 -11.27 -2.56
CA ALA A 58 8.22 -12.19 -3.12
C ALA A 58 6.97 -12.33 -2.25
N ARG A 59 6.57 -11.24 -1.60
CA ARG A 59 5.34 -11.17 -0.80
C ARG A 59 4.38 -10.18 -1.42
N LEU A 60 3.12 -10.58 -1.56
CA LEU A 60 2.09 -9.67 -2.05
C LEU A 60 1.61 -8.80 -0.90
N LEU A 61 1.75 -7.48 -1.04
CA LEU A 61 1.50 -6.53 0.04
C LEU A 61 0.35 -5.58 -0.30
N ILE A 62 -0.35 -5.16 0.74
CA ILE A 62 -1.25 -4.00 0.70
C ILE A 62 -0.50 -2.85 1.37
N VAL A 63 -0.28 -1.76 0.65
CA VAL A 63 0.43 -0.59 1.16
C VAL A 63 -0.51 0.61 1.14
N CYS A 64 -0.81 1.14 2.33
CA CYS A 64 -1.57 2.37 2.45
C CYS A 64 -0.60 3.55 2.35
N HIS A 65 -0.91 4.49 1.47
CA HIS A 65 -0.03 5.63 1.24
C HIS A 65 -0.83 6.85 0.80
N CYS A 66 -0.18 8.00 0.85
CA CYS A 66 -0.70 9.22 0.25
C CYS A 66 0.38 9.83 -0.63
N GLU A 67 -0.03 10.74 -1.50
CA GLU A 67 0.89 11.44 -2.40
C GLU A 67 1.09 12.87 -1.91
N ARG A 68 2.33 13.35 -2.00
CA ARG A 68 2.71 14.71 -1.62
C ARG A 68 3.50 15.34 -2.76
N GLY A 69 3.58 16.68 -2.75
CA GLY A 69 4.36 17.39 -3.76
C GLY A 69 3.88 17.14 -5.17
N ASP A 70 2.59 17.22 -5.41
CA ASP A 70 1.97 16.96 -6.73
C ASP A 70 2.28 15.57 -7.28
N GLY A 71 2.42 14.60 -6.38
CA GLY A 71 2.67 13.21 -6.75
C GLY A 71 4.14 12.85 -6.87
N GLU A 72 5.04 13.78 -6.54
CA GLU A 72 6.48 13.50 -6.58
C GLU A 72 6.99 12.69 -5.40
N VAL A 73 6.24 12.69 -4.29
CA VAL A 73 6.61 11.97 -3.08
C VAL A 73 5.45 11.08 -2.65
N ILE A 74 5.77 9.82 -2.38
CA ILE A 74 4.83 8.87 -1.80
C ILE A 74 5.15 8.74 -0.31
N ARG A 75 4.16 9.04 0.54
CA ARG A 75 4.29 8.85 1.97
C ARG A 75 3.63 7.54 2.36
N ILE A 76 4.44 6.59 2.82
CA ILE A 76 3.95 5.27 3.26
C ILE A 76 3.39 5.41 4.67
N ILE A 77 2.18 4.90 4.87
CA ILE A 77 1.46 5.00 6.14
C ILE A 77 1.41 3.65 6.85
N SER A 78 1.13 2.57 6.11
CA SER A 78 1.11 1.22 6.66
C SER A 78 1.29 0.20 5.55
N ALA A 79 1.70 -1.01 5.93
CA ALA A 79 1.91 -2.08 4.98
C ALA A 79 1.69 -3.42 5.67
N ARG A 80 1.02 -4.34 4.99
CA ARG A 80 0.79 -5.69 5.49
C ARG A 80 0.71 -6.67 4.34
N LYS A 81 0.78 -7.95 4.63
CA LYS A 81 0.57 -8.97 3.60
C LYS A 81 -0.89 -8.96 3.14
N ALA A 82 -1.10 -9.13 1.85
CA ALA A 82 -2.44 -9.27 1.30
C ALA A 82 -3.06 -10.59 1.77
N THR A 83 -4.37 -10.56 2.03
CA THR A 83 -5.11 -11.79 2.30
C THR A 83 -5.32 -12.55 1.00
N LYS A 84 -5.70 -13.83 1.11
CA LYS A 84 -6.01 -14.63 -0.06
C LYS A 84 -7.11 -13.99 -0.91
N ARG A 85 -8.13 -13.43 -0.25
CA ARG A 85 -9.23 -12.74 -0.95
C ARG A 85 -8.74 -11.51 -1.70
N GLU A 86 -7.88 -10.72 -1.06
CA GLU A 86 -7.30 -9.53 -1.69
C GLU A 86 -6.39 -9.88 -2.86
N SER A 87 -5.67 -10.98 -2.75
CA SER A 87 -4.76 -11.45 -3.81
C SER A 87 -5.47 -11.66 -5.15
N ALA A 88 -6.77 -11.94 -5.13
CA ALA A 88 -7.56 -12.14 -6.34
C ALA A 88 -7.65 -10.88 -7.22
N TYR A 89 -7.36 -9.71 -6.66
CA TYR A 89 -7.41 -8.44 -7.41
C TYR A 89 -6.05 -8.05 -7.99
N TYR A 90 -5.03 -8.84 -7.72
CA TYR A 90 -3.69 -8.55 -8.21
C TYR A 90 -3.64 -8.62 -9.74
N GLY A 91 -2.93 -7.68 -10.34
CA GLY A 91 -2.82 -7.58 -11.79
C GLY A 91 -4.07 -7.02 -12.47
N GLY A 92 -5.09 -6.63 -11.71
CA GLY A 92 -6.31 -6.04 -12.27
C GLY A 92 -7.27 -7.04 -12.89
N GLU A 93 -7.10 -8.35 -12.63
CA GLU A 93 -7.96 -9.39 -13.18
C GLU A 93 -9.40 -9.30 -12.69
N LYS A 94 -9.60 -8.82 -11.46
CA LYS A 94 -10.92 -8.56 -10.91
C LYS A 94 -11.04 -7.09 -10.54
N PRO A 95 -12.13 -6.42 -10.91
CA PRO A 95 -12.32 -5.02 -10.53
C PRO A 95 -12.59 -4.91 -9.02
N TRP A 96 -11.98 -3.93 -8.38
CA TRP A 96 -12.25 -3.61 -6.99
C TRP A 96 -13.64 -2.99 -6.89
N LYS A 97 -14.44 -3.48 -5.93
CA LYS A 97 -15.81 -2.96 -5.72
C LYS A 97 -15.81 -1.99 -4.54
N PRO A 98 -16.53 -0.84 -4.66
CA PRO A 98 -16.61 0.12 -3.55
C PRO A 98 -17.14 -0.46 -2.24
N SER A 99 -17.93 -1.53 -2.31
CA SER A 99 -18.48 -2.20 -1.12
C SER A 99 -17.44 -3.03 -0.37
N MET A 100 -16.27 -3.24 -0.95
CA MET A 100 -15.22 -4.02 -0.32
C MET A 100 -14.39 -3.12 0.58
N THR A 101 -14.26 -3.54 1.84
CA THR A 101 -13.43 -2.82 2.80
C THR A 101 -12.20 -3.66 3.13
N PHE A 102 -11.07 -3.00 3.32
CA PHE A 102 -9.87 -3.67 3.82
C PHE A 102 -9.99 -3.83 5.32
N PRO A 103 -9.73 -5.03 5.87
CA PRO A 103 -9.63 -5.19 7.31
C PRO A 103 -8.44 -4.37 7.82
N LYS A 104 -8.69 -3.66 8.91
CA LYS A 104 -7.66 -2.84 9.53
C LYS A 104 -6.65 -3.69 10.30
#